data_f8694ec6d7d1bb7e6757c56106c59f5a
#
_entry.id   f8694ec6d7d1bb7e6757c56106c59f5a
#
_cell.length_a   1.000
_cell.length_b   1.000
_cell.length_c   1.000
_cell.angle_alpha   90.00
_cell.angle_beta   90.00
_cell.angle_gamma   90.00
#
_symmetry.space_group_name_H-M   'P 1'
#
loop_
_entity.id
_entity.type
_entity.pdbx_description
1 polymer ?
#
loop_
_entity_poly.entity_id
_entity_poly.type
_entity_poly.pdbx_seq_one_letter_code
_entity_poly.pdbx_strand_id
1 'polypeptide(L)'
;MTDGHISGTIKAVCKKAEPDVPKYPVESILLVAGHGVEGDYHAGEFIRHRYLVRKDPTRKNNRQILLIDTGILADLAALDIHLEAGMLGENLLLDGLRVMELPVGTHLEIGPALIELTEVRDPCGQLNVSHPGIKQALTLPPGSEPPYNAGMLGVVLRGGQVSAGDEVRII
;
A
#
# COMPACT_ATOMS: atom_id res chain seq x y z
N MET A 1 -10.13 27.13 -3.12
CA MET A 1 -10.27 26.03 -4.08
C MET A 1 -8.89 25.51 -4.38
N THR A 2 -8.55 24.38 -3.85
CA THR A 2 -7.36 23.67 -4.30
C THR A 2 -7.77 22.95 -5.56
N ASP A 3 -7.33 23.43 -6.70
CA ASP A 3 -7.39 22.70 -7.95
C ASP A 3 -6.46 21.49 -7.82
N GLY A 4 -6.97 20.44 -7.16
CA GLY A 4 -6.25 19.18 -7.04
C GLY A 4 -6.15 18.58 -8.44
N HIS A 5 -4.98 18.67 -9.03
CA HIS A 5 -4.72 17.97 -10.28
C HIS A 5 -4.84 16.47 -10.03
N ILE A 6 -5.49 15.77 -10.97
CA ILE A 6 -5.47 14.31 -11.02
C ILE A 6 -4.01 13.90 -11.13
N SER A 7 -3.52 13.14 -10.14
CA SER A 7 -2.12 12.70 -10.09
C SER A 7 -1.95 11.28 -10.60
N GLY A 8 -3.05 10.52 -10.65
CA GLY A 8 -3.07 9.13 -11.10
C GLY A 8 -4.45 8.52 -11.00
N THR A 9 -4.50 7.21 -11.21
CA THR A 9 -5.73 6.41 -11.11
C THR A 9 -5.46 5.13 -10.33
N ILE A 10 -6.52 4.50 -9.81
CA ILE A 10 -6.45 3.15 -9.23
C ILE A 10 -6.46 2.11 -10.35
N LYS A 11 -5.45 1.29 -10.42
CA LYS A 11 -5.34 0.17 -11.35
C LYS A 11 -6.06 -1.07 -10.83
N ALA A 12 -5.92 -1.36 -9.54
CA ALA A 12 -6.56 -2.51 -8.88
C ALA A 12 -6.70 -2.26 -7.39
N VAL A 13 -7.72 -2.88 -6.80
CA VAL A 13 -7.95 -2.92 -5.35
C VAL A 13 -7.93 -4.36 -4.87
N CYS A 14 -7.25 -4.61 -3.76
CA CYS A 14 -7.01 -5.96 -3.25
C CYS A 14 -7.24 -6.04 -1.75
N LYS A 15 -7.73 -7.19 -1.29
CA LYS A 15 -7.85 -7.48 0.15
C LYS A 15 -7.77 -8.99 0.42
N LYS A 16 -7.53 -9.34 1.68
CA LYS A 16 -7.51 -10.70 2.16
C LYS A 16 -7.74 -10.72 3.67
N ALA A 17 -8.64 -11.57 4.13
CA ALA A 17 -8.96 -11.70 5.55
C ALA A 17 -7.84 -12.37 6.35
N GLU A 18 -7.09 -13.28 5.74
CA GLU A 18 -5.97 -13.99 6.36
C GLU A 18 -4.66 -13.20 6.21
N PRO A 19 -3.69 -13.43 7.13
CA PRO A 19 -2.36 -12.83 6.98
C PRO A 19 -1.63 -13.37 5.75
N ASP A 20 -0.48 -12.78 5.45
CA ASP A 20 0.44 -13.17 4.40
C ASP A 20 0.02 -12.69 3.00
N VAL A 21 0.92 -12.90 2.06
CA VAL A 21 0.74 -12.59 0.64
C VAL A 21 0.41 -13.87 -0.15
N PRO A 22 -0.24 -13.77 -1.29
CA PRO A 22 -0.77 -12.56 -1.94
C PRO A 22 -2.10 -12.10 -1.33
N LYS A 23 -2.47 -10.84 -1.57
CA LYS A 23 -3.86 -10.39 -1.50
C LYS A 23 -4.50 -10.58 -2.87
N TYR A 24 -5.82 -10.58 -2.92
CA TYR A 24 -6.54 -10.87 -4.16
C TYR A 24 -7.27 -9.64 -4.68
N PRO A 25 -7.20 -9.37 -6.01
CA PRO A 25 -8.00 -8.35 -6.64
C PRO A 25 -9.50 -8.61 -6.43
N VAL A 26 -10.21 -7.54 -6.10
CA VAL A 26 -11.67 -7.54 -5.94
C VAL A 26 -12.28 -6.39 -6.73
N GLU A 27 -13.59 -6.38 -6.90
CA GLU A 27 -14.30 -5.34 -7.65
C GLU A 27 -14.21 -3.98 -6.95
N SER A 28 -14.35 -3.97 -5.62
CA SER A 28 -14.25 -2.78 -4.80
C SER A 28 -13.82 -3.11 -3.39
N ILE A 29 -13.29 -2.11 -2.70
CA ILE A 29 -12.98 -2.17 -1.27
C ILE A 29 -13.68 -1.02 -0.57
N LEU A 30 -14.12 -1.24 0.68
CA LEU A 30 -14.64 -0.19 1.53
C LEU A 30 -13.55 0.26 2.49
N LEU A 31 -13.16 1.51 2.39
CA LEU A 31 -12.26 2.16 3.32
C LEU A 31 -13.05 2.73 4.49
N VAL A 32 -12.60 2.47 5.71
CA VAL A 32 -13.25 2.92 6.94
C VAL A 32 -12.26 3.77 7.74
N ALA A 33 -12.66 5.00 8.07
CA ALA A 33 -11.83 5.94 8.82
C ALA A 33 -11.36 5.32 10.15
N GLY A 34 -10.06 5.45 10.44
CA GLY A 34 -9.44 4.93 11.66
C GLY A 34 -9.35 3.40 11.72
N HIS A 35 -9.68 2.71 10.64
CA HIS A 35 -9.75 1.25 10.61
C HIS A 35 -8.92 0.67 9.45
N GLY A 36 -9.16 1.12 8.23
CA GLY A 36 -8.51 0.61 7.02
C GLY A 36 -9.49 0.01 6.04
N VAL A 37 -9.10 -1.09 5.40
CA VAL A 37 -9.93 -1.81 4.42
C VAL A 37 -10.81 -2.81 5.14
N GLU A 38 -12.13 -2.66 5.02
CA GLU A 38 -13.09 -3.61 5.62
C GLU A 38 -12.85 -5.02 5.08
N GLY A 39 -12.71 -5.97 5.99
CA GLY A 39 -12.47 -7.39 5.66
C GLY A 39 -11.02 -7.72 5.34
N ASP A 40 -10.09 -6.78 5.45
CA ASP A 40 -8.66 -7.03 5.29
C ASP A 40 -8.00 -7.37 6.63
N TYR A 41 -6.99 -8.24 6.59
CA TYR A 41 -6.27 -8.65 7.80
C TYR A 41 -5.63 -7.48 8.55
N HIS A 42 -5.05 -6.50 7.85
CA HIS A 42 -4.35 -5.37 8.46
C HIS A 42 -5.24 -4.25 8.98
N ALA A 43 -6.56 -4.36 8.76
CA ALA A 43 -7.53 -3.41 9.29
C ALA A 43 -7.67 -3.52 10.80
N GLY A 44 -8.00 -2.44 11.47
CA GLY A 44 -8.26 -2.39 12.89
C GLY A 44 -7.66 -1.17 13.56
N GLU A 45 -8.10 -0.89 14.79
CA GLU A 45 -7.61 0.21 15.61
C GLU A 45 -6.16 -0.01 16.05
N PHE A 46 -5.81 -1.27 16.34
CA PHE A 46 -4.47 -1.66 16.80
C PHE A 46 -3.70 -2.38 15.71
N ILE A 47 -2.36 -2.25 15.76
CA ILE A 47 -1.47 -2.88 14.79
C ILE A 47 -1.67 -4.40 14.78
N ARG A 48 -1.69 -5.00 13.59
CA ARG A 48 -1.82 -6.45 13.41
C ARG A 48 -0.58 -7.09 12.78
N HIS A 49 0.42 -6.30 12.45
CA HIS A 49 1.68 -6.82 11.97
C HIS A 49 2.34 -7.69 13.04
N ARG A 50 2.55 -8.98 12.76
CA ARG A 50 2.92 -10.00 13.76
C ARG A 50 4.12 -9.63 14.63
N TYR A 51 5.15 -9.08 14.03
CA TYR A 51 6.35 -8.66 14.75
C TYR A 51 6.07 -7.50 15.71
N LEU A 52 5.30 -6.52 15.26
CA LEU A 52 4.96 -5.35 16.06
C LEU A 52 3.96 -5.67 17.18
N VAL A 53 3.01 -6.57 16.92
CA VAL A 53 2.06 -7.06 17.94
C VAL A 53 2.79 -7.74 19.10
N ARG A 54 3.85 -8.50 18.79
CA ARG A 54 4.67 -9.16 19.84
C ARG A 54 5.40 -8.15 20.72
N LYS A 55 5.77 -6.99 20.16
CA LYS A 55 6.43 -5.92 20.93
C LYS A 55 5.45 -5.10 21.75
N ASP A 56 4.33 -4.72 21.17
CA ASP A 56 3.30 -3.90 21.79
C ASP A 56 1.94 -4.15 21.14
N PRO A 57 1.08 -5.00 21.75
CA PRO A 57 -0.24 -5.30 21.21
C PRO A 57 -1.23 -4.12 21.30
N THR A 58 -0.88 -3.06 22.04
CA THR A 58 -1.72 -1.86 22.20
C THR A 58 -1.31 -0.73 21.26
N ARG A 59 -0.29 -0.94 20.42
CA ARG A 59 0.17 0.05 19.46
C ARG A 59 -0.94 0.37 18.45
N LYS A 60 -1.22 1.65 18.28
CA LYS A 60 -2.19 2.10 17.27
C LYS A 60 -1.74 1.71 15.87
N ASN A 61 -2.71 1.37 15.04
CA ASN A 61 -2.48 0.92 13.67
C ASN A 61 -2.24 2.11 12.74
N ASN A 62 -0.97 2.41 12.49
CA ASN A 62 -0.55 3.35 11.46
C ASN A 62 -0.22 2.66 10.11
N ARG A 63 -0.54 1.36 9.99
CA ARG A 63 -0.31 0.50 8.82
C ARG A 63 -1.61 -0.12 8.35
N GLN A 64 -2.66 0.70 8.23
CA GLN A 64 -4.01 0.23 7.89
C GLN A 64 -4.13 -0.20 6.44
N ILE A 65 -3.39 0.42 5.54
CA ILE A 65 -3.47 0.22 4.10
C ILE A 65 -2.08 0.30 3.47
N LEU A 66 -1.84 -0.55 2.48
CA LEU A 66 -0.60 -0.55 1.71
C LEU A 66 -0.88 -0.12 0.28
N LEU A 67 -0.11 0.86 -0.20
CA LEU A 67 -0.16 1.39 -1.56
C LEU A 67 1.14 1.06 -2.29
N ILE A 68 1.02 0.53 -3.51
CA ILE A 68 2.12 0.44 -4.47
C ILE A 68 1.69 1.08 -5.79
N ASP A 69 2.63 1.25 -6.70
CA ASP A 69 2.35 1.76 -8.04
C ASP A 69 2.85 0.82 -9.13
N THR A 70 2.34 1.00 -10.34
CA THR A 70 2.73 0.20 -11.51
C THR A 70 4.22 0.37 -11.86
N GLY A 71 4.83 1.48 -11.48
CA GLY A 71 6.27 1.70 -11.63
C GLY A 71 7.11 0.74 -10.79
N ILE A 72 6.67 0.41 -9.58
CA ILE A 72 7.32 -0.62 -8.74
C ILE A 72 7.28 -1.98 -9.45
N LEU A 73 6.13 -2.34 -10.01
CA LEU A 73 6.00 -3.59 -10.77
C LEU A 73 6.88 -3.59 -12.03
N ALA A 74 6.99 -2.45 -12.71
CA ALA A 74 7.87 -2.30 -13.87
C ALA A 74 9.36 -2.41 -13.49
N ASP A 75 9.77 -1.84 -12.36
CA ASP A 75 11.14 -1.95 -11.85
C ASP A 75 11.50 -3.41 -11.53
N LEU A 76 10.57 -4.17 -10.95
CA LEU A 76 10.74 -5.60 -10.71
C LEU A 76 10.77 -6.41 -12.02
N ALA A 77 9.93 -6.07 -12.98
CA ALA A 77 9.91 -6.74 -14.29
C ALA A 77 11.23 -6.57 -15.04
N ALA A 78 11.91 -5.42 -14.88
CA ALA A 78 13.24 -5.18 -15.43
C ALA A 78 14.31 -6.12 -14.84
N LEU A 79 14.05 -6.67 -13.65
CA LEU A 79 14.87 -7.70 -12.99
C LEU A 79 14.33 -9.12 -13.23
N ASP A 80 13.47 -9.29 -14.23
CA ASP A 80 12.81 -10.57 -14.58
C ASP A 80 11.90 -11.12 -13.45
N ILE A 81 11.37 -10.25 -12.62
CA ILE A 81 10.39 -10.58 -11.59
C ILE A 81 9.03 -10.00 -12.00
N HIS A 82 8.18 -10.87 -12.55
CA HIS A 82 6.88 -10.49 -13.10
C HIS A 82 5.76 -10.76 -12.08
N LEU A 83 5.16 -9.70 -11.55
CA LEU A 83 4.11 -9.76 -10.54
C LEU A 83 2.82 -9.13 -11.04
N GLU A 84 1.71 -9.67 -10.55
CA GLU A 84 0.37 -9.12 -10.75
C GLU A 84 -0.12 -8.41 -9.48
N ALA A 85 -1.25 -7.70 -9.60
CA ALA A 85 -1.87 -7.01 -8.48
C ALA A 85 -2.12 -7.94 -7.29
N GLY A 86 -1.80 -7.46 -6.09
CA GLY A 86 -1.96 -8.19 -4.83
C GLY A 86 -0.75 -9.03 -4.42
N MET A 87 0.17 -9.31 -5.33
CA MET A 87 1.28 -10.22 -5.04
C MET A 87 2.31 -9.62 -4.07
N LEU A 88 2.40 -8.31 -3.94
CA LEU A 88 3.20 -7.65 -2.92
C LEU A 88 2.44 -7.41 -1.61
N GLY A 89 1.17 -7.81 -1.54
CA GLY A 89 0.32 -7.62 -0.37
C GLY A 89 -0.34 -6.25 -0.30
N GLU A 90 -0.33 -5.50 -1.39
CA GLU A 90 -0.95 -4.18 -1.45
C GLU A 90 -2.48 -4.25 -1.48
N ASN A 91 -3.11 -3.20 -0.91
CA ASN A 91 -4.54 -2.96 -1.04
C ASN A 91 -4.86 -2.09 -2.26
N LEU A 92 -3.99 -1.14 -2.58
CA LEU A 92 -4.14 -0.22 -3.70
C LEU A 92 -2.94 -0.32 -4.63
N LEU A 93 -3.21 -0.64 -5.89
CA LEU A 93 -2.24 -0.51 -6.98
C LEU A 93 -2.58 0.75 -7.77
N LEU A 94 -1.69 1.72 -7.78
CA LEU A 94 -1.86 3.00 -8.46
C LEU A 94 -1.16 2.98 -9.82
N ASP A 95 -1.72 3.73 -10.75
CA ASP A 95 -1.12 3.98 -12.06
C ASP A 95 -0.95 5.48 -12.29
N GLY A 96 0.11 5.88 -13.00
CA GLY A 96 0.41 7.28 -13.31
C GLY A 96 1.02 8.09 -12.18
N LEU A 97 1.27 7.49 -11.03
CA LEU A 97 1.84 8.16 -9.84
C LEU A 97 2.87 7.24 -9.19
N ARG A 98 4.02 7.80 -8.83
CA ARG A 98 5.07 7.08 -8.08
C ARG A 98 4.91 7.36 -6.59
N VAL A 99 4.34 6.40 -5.84
CA VAL A 99 4.08 6.60 -4.40
C VAL A 99 5.37 6.79 -3.58
N MET A 100 6.49 6.21 -4.04
CA MET A 100 7.76 6.33 -3.34
C MET A 100 8.39 7.74 -3.46
N GLU A 101 7.89 8.57 -4.38
CA GLU A 101 8.34 9.96 -4.52
C GLU A 101 7.57 10.92 -3.60
N LEU A 102 6.53 10.43 -2.93
CA LEU A 102 5.71 11.23 -2.03
C LEU A 102 6.26 11.19 -0.60
N PRO A 103 6.36 12.34 0.06
CA PRO A 103 6.79 12.35 1.47
C PRO A 103 5.73 11.76 2.40
N VAL A 104 6.18 11.24 3.53
CA VAL A 104 5.31 10.88 4.65
C VAL A 104 4.51 12.12 5.08
N GLY A 105 3.22 11.93 5.38
CA GLY A 105 2.29 13.01 5.67
C GLY A 105 1.51 13.51 4.46
N THR A 106 1.83 13.04 3.25
CA THR A 106 1.06 13.37 2.05
C THR A 106 -0.36 12.85 2.18
N HIS A 107 -1.32 13.68 1.81
CA HIS A 107 -2.72 13.29 1.73
C HIS A 107 -3.09 12.95 0.29
N LEU A 108 -3.75 11.81 0.12
CA LEU A 108 -4.28 11.36 -1.16
C LEU A 108 -5.80 11.27 -1.07
N GLU A 109 -6.49 12.00 -1.93
CA GLU A 109 -7.92 11.82 -2.15
C GLU A 109 -8.10 10.77 -3.24
N ILE A 110 -8.81 9.70 -2.94
CA ILE A 110 -9.03 8.55 -3.83
C ILE A 110 -10.52 8.28 -3.89
N GLY A 111 -11.15 8.67 -5.01
CA GLY A 111 -12.60 8.68 -5.06
C GLY A 111 -13.17 9.47 -3.88
N PRO A 112 -14.08 8.90 -3.07
CA PRO A 112 -14.65 9.57 -1.89
C PRO A 112 -13.73 9.53 -0.66
N ALA A 113 -12.67 8.71 -0.66
CA ALA A 113 -11.83 8.45 0.49
C ALA A 113 -10.64 9.42 0.58
N LEU A 114 -10.13 9.60 1.81
CA LEU A 114 -8.92 10.36 2.08
C LEU A 114 -7.96 9.51 2.89
N ILE A 115 -6.72 9.42 2.42
CA ILE A 115 -5.65 8.63 3.02
C ILE A 115 -4.47 9.55 3.34
N GLU A 116 -3.85 9.32 4.51
CA GLU A 116 -2.56 9.93 4.84
C GLU A 116 -1.46 8.87 4.79
N LEU A 117 -0.38 9.16 4.08
CA LEU A 117 0.81 8.31 4.04
C LEU A 117 1.57 8.43 5.36
N THR A 118 1.85 7.30 6.02
CA THR A 118 2.42 7.27 7.37
C THR A 118 3.86 6.82 7.41
N GLU A 119 4.25 5.88 6.55
CA GLU A 119 5.62 5.38 6.54
C GLU A 119 5.95 4.63 5.24
N VAL A 120 7.24 4.54 4.95
CA VAL A 120 7.77 3.67 3.90
C VAL A 120 7.63 2.22 4.35
N ARG A 121 7.11 1.36 3.47
CA ARG A 121 7.02 -0.07 3.76
C ARG A 121 8.40 -0.70 3.74
N ASP A 122 8.75 -1.40 4.80
CA ASP A 122 9.89 -2.31 4.87
C ASP A 122 9.48 -3.70 4.36
N PRO A 123 10.10 -4.24 3.29
CA PRO A 123 9.70 -5.54 2.76
C PRO A 123 10.08 -6.65 3.72
N CYS A 124 9.14 -7.56 4.01
CA CYS A 124 9.40 -8.71 4.86
C CYS A 124 9.85 -9.94 4.04
N GLY A 125 10.49 -10.91 4.72
CA GLY A 125 10.98 -12.13 4.09
C GLY A 125 9.89 -13.04 3.52
N GLN A 126 8.64 -12.87 3.95
CA GLN A 126 7.50 -13.63 3.42
C GLN A 126 7.24 -13.37 1.93
N LEU A 127 7.65 -12.21 1.42
CA LEU A 127 7.56 -11.91 -0.01
C LEU A 127 8.37 -12.89 -0.86
N ASN A 128 9.45 -13.45 -0.31
CA ASN A 128 10.28 -14.44 -1.01
C ASN A 128 9.56 -15.78 -1.23
N VAL A 129 8.43 -16.02 -0.55
CA VAL A 129 7.57 -17.19 -0.80
C VAL A 129 6.90 -17.08 -2.17
N SER A 130 6.48 -15.88 -2.56
CA SER A 130 5.87 -15.62 -3.85
C SER A 130 6.89 -15.68 -5.00
N HIS A 131 8.09 -15.15 -4.76
CA HIS A 131 9.19 -15.19 -5.71
C HIS A 131 10.52 -15.03 -4.95
N PRO A 132 11.48 -15.98 -5.11
CA PRO A 132 12.80 -15.85 -4.50
C PRO A 132 13.50 -14.55 -4.92
N GLY A 133 14.04 -13.82 -3.95
CA GLY A 133 14.78 -12.60 -4.23
C GLY A 133 13.94 -11.32 -4.30
N ILE A 134 12.63 -11.35 -4.11
CA ILE A 134 11.78 -10.14 -4.12
C ILE A 134 12.25 -9.13 -3.07
N LYS A 135 12.47 -9.56 -1.84
CA LYS A 135 12.91 -8.66 -0.77
C LYS A 135 14.19 -7.92 -1.13
N GLN A 136 15.16 -8.62 -1.69
CA GLN A 136 16.41 -8.02 -2.12
C GLN A 136 16.21 -7.05 -3.29
N ALA A 137 15.35 -7.40 -4.25
CA ALA A 137 15.02 -6.55 -5.40
C ALA A 137 14.33 -5.25 -5.00
N LEU A 138 13.56 -5.25 -3.90
CA LEU A 138 12.89 -4.08 -3.35
C LEU A 138 13.79 -3.25 -2.42
N THR A 139 14.94 -3.76 -2.03
CA THR A 139 15.90 -3.07 -1.18
C THR A 139 16.86 -2.26 -2.04
N LEU A 140 16.95 -0.97 -1.78
CA LEU A 140 17.82 -0.05 -2.52
C LEU A 140 19.24 -0.09 -1.96
N PRO A 141 20.25 0.43 -2.71
CA PRO A 141 21.64 0.45 -2.24
C PRO A 141 21.78 1.15 -0.88
N PRO A 142 22.79 0.77 -0.06
CA PRO A 142 23.05 1.42 1.23
C PRO A 142 23.17 2.95 1.07
N GLY A 143 22.53 3.69 1.97
CA GLY A 143 22.49 5.15 1.93
C GLY A 143 21.37 5.74 1.08
N SER A 144 20.56 4.92 0.43
CA SER A 144 19.37 5.39 -0.32
C SER A 144 18.31 5.92 0.63
N GLU A 145 17.63 7.02 0.21
CA GLU A 145 16.48 7.59 0.90
C GLU A 145 15.31 7.73 -0.10
N PRO A 146 14.23 6.97 0.07
CA PRO A 146 14.03 5.92 1.07
C PRO A 146 14.89 4.67 0.81
N PRO A 147 15.06 3.78 1.82
CA PRO A 147 15.90 2.59 1.67
C PRO A 147 15.24 1.46 0.87
N TYR A 148 13.95 1.56 0.60
CA TYR A 148 13.16 0.52 -0.08
C TYR A 148 12.31 1.11 -1.20
N ASN A 149 12.09 0.34 -2.25
CA ASN A 149 11.13 0.61 -3.32
C ASN A 149 9.96 -0.38 -3.21
N ALA A 150 9.27 -0.37 -2.07
CA ALA A 150 8.34 -1.44 -1.68
C ALA A 150 6.91 -0.96 -1.38
N GLY A 151 6.63 0.32 -1.60
CA GLY A 151 5.34 0.92 -1.34
C GLY A 151 5.30 1.78 -0.08
N MET A 152 4.16 2.42 0.11
CA MET A 152 3.88 3.30 1.25
C MET A 152 2.71 2.76 2.05
N LEU A 153 2.84 2.85 3.36
CA LEU A 153 1.75 2.54 4.29
C LEU A 153 0.99 3.81 4.64
N GLY A 154 -0.27 3.65 4.97
CA GLY A 154 -1.12 4.78 5.30
C GLY A 154 -2.26 4.45 6.25
N VAL A 155 -2.98 5.50 6.63
CA VAL A 155 -4.19 5.43 7.43
C VAL A 155 -5.34 6.08 6.68
N VAL A 156 -6.55 5.60 6.92
CA VAL A 156 -7.77 6.16 6.34
C VAL A 156 -8.29 7.28 7.24
N LEU A 157 -8.34 8.50 6.71
CA LEU A 157 -8.87 9.68 7.40
C LEU A 157 -10.37 9.88 7.12
N ARG A 158 -10.79 9.60 5.89
CA ARG A 158 -12.19 9.64 5.46
C ARG A 158 -12.47 8.39 4.65
N GLY A 159 -13.52 7.65 5.02
CA GLY A 159 -13.91 6.41 4.37
C GLY A 159 -14.64 6.61 3.06
N GLY A 160 -14.84 5.50 2.37
CA GLY A 160 -15.60 5.42 1.13
C GLY A 160 -15.24 4.18 0.33
N GLN A 161 -16.08 3.88 -0.64
CA GLN A 161 -15.85 2.77 -1.56
C GLN A 161 -14.86 3.19 -2.64
N VAL A 162 -13.88 2.35 -2.89
CA VAL A 162 -12.82 2.57 -3.89
C VAL A 162 -12.79 1.38 -4.85
N SER A 163 -12.67 1.69 -6.13
CA SER A 163 -12.64 0.70 -7.22
C SER A 163 -11.57 1.05 -8.24
N ALA A 164 -11.19 0.09 -9.08
CA ALA A 164 -10.33 0.36 -10.23
C ALA A 164 -10.97 1.45 -11.11
N GLY A 165 -10.14 2.37 -11.58
CA GLY A 165 -10.56 3.53 -12.38
C GLY A 165 -10.79 4.80 -11.56
N ASP A 166 -10.89 4.74 -10.25
CA ASP A 166 -11.03 5.93 -9.41
C ASP A 166 -9.80 6.82 -9.54
N GLU A 167 -10.06 8.13 -9.55
CA GLU A 167 -9.00 9.14 -9.61
C GLU A 167 -8.25 9.24 -8.28
N VAL A 168 -6.96 9.51 -8.39
CA VAL A 168 -6.08 9.80 -7.25
C VAL A 168 -5.58 11.23 -7.36
N ARG A 169 -5.77 12.01 -6.30
CA ARG A 169 -5.32 13.40 -6.22
C ARG A 169 -4.46 13.61 -4.99
N ILE A 170 -3.36 14.33 -5.17
CA ILE A 170 -2.55 14.83 -4.05
C ILE A 170 -3.17 16.15 -3.60
N ILE A 171 -3.45 16.28 -2.31
CA ILE A 171 -4.04 17.49 -1.75
C ILE A 171 -3.22 18.03 -0.58
#